data_7f428adbfd4931f5375624f01ac3ba9c
#
_entry.id   7f428adbfd4931f5375624f01ac3ba9c
#
_cell.length_a   1.000
_cell.length_b   1.000
_cell.length_c   1.000
_cell.angle_alpha   90.00
_cell.angle_beta   90.00
_cell.angle_gamma   90.00
#
_symmetry.space_group_name_H-M   'P 1'
#
loop_
_entity.id
_entity.type
_entity.pdbx_description
1 polymer ?
#
loop_
_entity_poly.entity_id
_entity_poly.type
_entity_poly.pdbx_seq_one_letter_code
_entity_poly.pdbx_strand_id
1 'polypeptide(L)'
;MIIGIDLDGVTYDSQDIIRTAAEIYDVEHKGKGVVNPKSLYVAEKYDWTKEECMTFLKDIVWMYTFNAPLKPYAKYVIDYLHDQGHKIIFITARGAYSSPHEDVLTKKALEKDHMHYDKILFAQTDKVQAIKDEKVDIMIDDSLDHVKAIAKAGCKVIYFREQGSPEFKHKNVNTVTNWGEIYRIFKTN
;
A
#
# COMPACT_ATOMS: atom_id res chain seq x y z
N MET A 1 3.53 -7.34 -19.73
CA MET A 1 4.17 -6.29 -18.93
C MET A 1 4.46 -6.81 -17.54
N ILE A 2 5.36 -6.15 -16.82
CA ILE A 2 5.59 -6.37 -15.39
C ILE A 2 4.89 -5.26 -14.62
N ILE A 3 3.93 -5.63 -13.78
CA ILE A 3 3.10 -4.70 -13.01
C ILE A 3 3.50 -4.81 -11.54
N GLY A 4 4.00 -3.71 -10.98
CA GLY A 4 4.23 -3.58 -9.55
C GLY A 4 2.96 -3.14 -8.84
N ILE A 5 2.63 -3.75 -7.71
CA ILE A 5 1.41 -3.42 -6.94
C ILE A 5 1.78 -3.31 -5.47
N ASP A 6 1.35 -2.22 -4.83
CA ASP A 6 1.44 -2.10 -3.38
C ASP A 6 0.36 -2.93 -2.67
N LEU A 7 0.57 -3.24 -1.42
CA LEU A 7 -0.38 -3.99 -0.61
C LEU A 7 -1.31 -3.06 0.19
N ASP A 8 -0.75 -2.23 1.07
CA ASP A 8 -1.53 -1.42 2.00
C ASP A 8 -2.14 -0.21 1.29
N GLY A 9 -3.46 -0.01 1.43
CA GLY A 9 -4.16 1.07 0.75
C GLY A 9 -4.46 0.83 -0.74
N VAL A 10 -3.82 -0.15 -1.37
CA VAL A 10 -4.05 -0.53 -2.78
C VAL A 10 -4.76 -1.88 -2.90
N THR A 11 -4.12 -2.94 -2.44
CA THR A 11 -4.68 -4.30 -2.50
C THR A 11 -5.58 -4.57 -1.29
N TYR A 12 -5.10 -4.18 -0.11
CA TYR A 12 -5.79 -4.34 1.16
C TYR A 12 -6.26 -3.00 1.72
N ASP A 13 -7.44 -3.01 2.35
CA ASP A 13 -7.99 -1.85 3.07
C ASP A 13 -7.47 -1.80 4.52
N SER A 14 -6.15 -1.77 4.66
CA SER A 14 -5.46 -1.75 5.95
C SER A 14 -5.47 -0.39 6.62
N GLN A 15 -5.62 0.69 5.86
CA GLN A 15 -5.55 2.06 6.37
C GLN A 15 -6.66 2.39 7.37
N ASP A 16 -7.89 1.90 7.14
CA ASP A 16 -8.99 2.10 8.08
C ASP A 16 -8.79 1.38 9.40
N ILE A 17 -8.18 0.18 9.36
CA ILE A 17 -7.80 -0.56 10.56
C ILE A 17 -6.75 0.22 11.35
N ILE A 18 -5.69 0.67 10.67
CA ILE A 18 -4.60 1.41 11.31
C ILE A 18 -5.12 2.72 11.93
N ARG A 19 -5.95 3.48 11.21
CA ARG A 19 -6.53 4.73 11.70
C ARG A 19 -7.43 4.51 12.92
N THR A 20 -8.31 3.52 12.85
CA THR A 20 -9.23 3.20 13.98
C THR A 20 -8.46 2.74 15.20
N ALA A 21 -7.48 1.84 15.03
CA ALA A 21 -6.66 1.37 16.12
C ALA A 21 -5.81 2.50 16.73
N ALA A 22 -5.34 3.46 15.93
CA ALA A 22 -4.57 4.60 16.40
C ALA A 22 -5.39 5.53 17.31
N GLU A 23 -6.66 5.81 16.98
CA GLU A 23 -7.54 6.60 17.85
C GLU A 23 -7.75 5.91 19.20
N ILE A 24 -7.97 4.59 19.19
CA ILE A 24 -8.15 3.80 20.42
C ILE A 24 -6.86 3.83 21.25
N TYR A 25 -5.72 3.56 20.62
CA TYR A 25 -4.42 3.55 21.28
C TYR A 25 -4.10 4.91 21.92
N ASP A 26 -4.33 6.02 21.20
CA ASP A 26 -4.09 7.36 21.72
C ASP A 26 -4.92 7.63 22.99
N VAL A 27 -6.20 7.28 22.99
CA VAL A 27 -7.08 7.45 24.17
C VAL A 27 -6.62 6.59 25.33
N GLU A 28 -6.26 5.33 25.10
CA GLU A 28 -5.82 4.40 26.15
C GLU A 28 -4.49 4.81 26.78
N HIS A 29 -3.60 5.44 26.01
CA HIS A 29 -2.30 5.92 26.46
C HIS A 29 -2.29 7.40 26.85
N LYS A 30 -3.46 8.01 27.05
CA LYS A 30 -3.63 9.43 27.45
C LYS A 30 -2.98 10.41 26.47
N GLY A 31 -3.06 10.09 25.20
CA GLY A 31 -2.59 10.95 24.13
C GLY A 31 -3.38 12.27 24.04
N LYS A 32 -2.88 13.18 23.24
CA LYS A 32 -3.47 14.51 23.02
C LYS A 32 -4.49 14.55 21.90
N GLY A 33 -4.79 13.40 21.30
CA GLY A 33 -5.58 13.33 20.09
C GLY A 33 -4.78 13.72 18.84
N VAL A 34 -5.49 13.95 17.76
CA VAL A 34 -4.91 14.30 16.47
C VAL A 34 -4.30 15.71 16.53
N VAL A 35 -2.98 15.80 16.43
CA VAL A 35 -2.23 17.08 16.40
C VAL A 35 -1.99 17.57 14.98
N ASN A 36 -1.91 16.67 14.00
CA ASN A 36 -1.75 17.01 12.58
C ASN A 36 -2.84 16.34 11.72
N PRO A 37 -4.03 16.92 11.60
CA PRO A 37 -5.15 16.31 10.88
C PRO A 37 -4.92 16.17 9.36
N LYS A 38 -3.91 16.86 8.82
CA LYS A 38 -3.58 16.79 7.39
C LYS A 38 -2.62 15.64 7.05
N SER A 39 -1.95 15.06 8.04
CA SER A 39 -1.08 13.91 7.78
C SER A 39 -1.89 12.66 7.49
N LEU A 40 -1.43 11.91 6.51
CA LEU A 40 -1.95 10.58 6.18
C LEU A 40 -1.25 9.48 7.01
N TYR A 41 -0.09 9.80 7.57
CA TYR A 41 0.72 8.85 8.32
C TYR A 41 0.45 8.97 9.81
N VAL A 42 0.16 7.83 10.46
CA VAL A 42 -0.08 7.77 11.91
C VAL A 42 1.08 8.35 12.70
N ALA A 43 2.32 8.08 12.29
CA ALA A 43 3.53 8.60 12.94
C ALA A 43 3.64 10.14 12.99
N GLU A 44 2.91 10.83 12.10
CA GLU A 44 2.90 12.29 12.05
C GLU A 44 1.58 12.89 12.55
N LYS A 45 0.55 12.07 12.63
CA LYS A 45 -0.81 12.49 12.95
C LYS A 45 -0.99 12.75 14.45
N TYR A 46 -0.31 11.96 15.27
CA TYR A 46 -0.33 12.02 16.73
C TYR A 46 1.00 12.56 17.28
N ASP A 47 0.97 13.06 18.52
CA ASP A 47 2.18 13.53 19.25
C ASP A 47 2.86 12.34 19.98
N TRP A 48 3.04 11.25 19.24
CA TRP A 48 3.72 10.06 19.76
C TRP A 48 5.22 10.10 19.48
N THR A 49 5.97 9.55 20.40
CA THR A 49 7.39 9.27 20.15
C THR A 49 7.54 8.18 19.09
N LYS A 50 8.72 8.09 18.50
CA LYS A 50 9.04 7.02 17.56
C LYS A 50 8.85 5.63 18.20
N GLU A 51 9.21 5.50 19.49
CA GLU A 51 9.08 4.24 20.23
C GLU A 51 7.60 3.85 20.44
N GLU A 52 6.75 4.80 20.83
CA GLU A 52 5.31 4.58 20.95
C GLU A 52 4.69 4.19 19.60
N CYS A 53 5.06 4.87 18.53
CA CYS A 53 4.60 4.52 17.19
C CYS A 53 5.03 3.09 16.78
N MET A 54 6.27 2.71 17.06
CA MET A 54 6.76 1.36 16.77
C MET A 54 6.07 0.29 17.63
N THR A 55 5.79 0.59 18.88
CA THR A 55 5.03 -0.30 19.79
C THR A 55 3.62 -0.48 19.26
N PHE A 56 2.94 0.59 18.95
CA PHE A 56 1.61 0.56 18.36
C PHE A 56 1.56 -0.31 17.09
N LEU A 57 2.46 -0.09 16.13
CA LEU A 57 2.48 -0.87 14.90
C LEU A 57 2.73 -2.36 15.13
N LYS A 58 3.58 -2.72 16.12
CA LYS A 58 3.80 -4.13 16.51
C LYS A 58 2.54 -4.77 17.09
N ASP A 59 1.82 -4.03 17.93
CA ASP A 59 0.62 -4.54 18.60
C ASP A 59 -0.51 -4.82 17.63
N ILE A 60 -0.62 -4.03 16.56
CA ILE A 60 -1.69 -4.17 15.57
C ILE A 60 -1.27 -4.90 14.29
N VAL A 61 0.00 -5.35 14.17
CA VAL A 61 0.53 -5.96 12.93
C VAL A 61 -0.35 -7.09 12.39
N TRP A 62 -0.84 -7.94 13.28
CA TRP A 62 -1.76 -9.02 12.93
C TRP A 62 -3.05 -8.50 12.28
N MET A 63 -3.62 -7.41 12.82
CA MET A 63 -4.89 -6.87 12.35
C MET A 63 -4.79 -6.32 10.93
N TYR A 64 -3.80 -5.46 10.67
CA TYR A 64 -3.69 -4.82 9.36
C TYR A 64 -3.01 -5.72 8.31
N THR A 65 -2.19 -6.70 8.73
CA THR A 65 -1.46 -7.57 7.80
C THR A 65 -2.28 -8.77 7.37
N PHE A 66 -2.97 -9.45 8.31
CA PHE A 66 -3.66 -10.70 8.03
C PHE A 66 -5.18 -10.56 7.94
N ASN A 67 -5.78 -9.69 8.77
CA ASN A 67 -7.23 -9.52 8.83
C ASN A 67 -7.76 -8.37 7.96
N ALA A 68 -6.90 -7.55 7.38
CA ALA A 68 -7.36 -6.49 6.50
C ALA A 68 -8.17 -7.08 5.32
N PRO A 69 -9.36 -6.55 5.02
CA PRO A 69 -10.12 -6.98 3.86
C PRO A 69 -9.44 -6.53 2.57
N LEU A 70 -9.66 -7.27 1.50
CA LEU A 70 -9.29 -6.81 0.16
C LEU A 70 -10.09 -5.56 -0.20
N LYS A 71 -9.46 -4.62 -0.89
CA LYS A 71 -10.20 -3.53 -1.55
C LYS A 71 -11.19 -4.13 -2.56
N PRO A 72 -12.39 -3.54 -2.71
CA PRO A 72 -13.40 -4.07 -3.62
C PRO A 72 -12.86 -4.33 -5.01
N TYR A 73 -13.04 -5.55 -5.51
CA TYR A 73 -12.57 -6.03 -6.82
C TYR A 73 -11.05 -6.09 -7.02
N ALA A 74 -10.21 -5.84 -6.01
CA ALA A 74 -8.76 -5.95 -6.14
C ALA A 74 -8.34 -7.31 -6.70
N LYS A 75 -8.74 -8.40 -6.04
CA LYS A 75 -8.44 -9.76 -6.52
C LYS A 75 -8.91 -10.01 -7.95
N TYR A 76 -10.15 -9.67 -8.25
CA TYR A 76 -10.72 -9.89 -9.59
C TYR A 76 -9.87 -9.23 -10.70
N VAL A 77 -9.42 -8.00 -10.47
CA VAL A 77 -8.64 -7.27 -11.47
C VAL A 77 -7.20 -7.78 -11.52
N ILE A 78 -6.60 -8.14 -10.38
CA ILE A 78 -5.25 -8.73 -10.34
C ILE A 78 -5.25 -10.08 -11.08
N ASP A 79 -6.21 -10.95 -10.82
CA ASP A 79 -6.37 -12.22 -11.52
C ASP A 79 -6.55 -11.99 -13.05
N TYR A 80 -7.40 -11.04 -13.43
CA TYR A 80 -7.58 -10.67 -14.82
C TYR A 80 -6.25 -10.24 -15.48
N LEU A 81 -5.45 -9.40 -14.81
CA LEU A 81 -4.15 -8.96 -15.34
C LEU A 81 -3.19 -10.14 -15.48
N HIS A 82 -3.14 -11.03 -14.51
CA HIS A 82 -2.34 -12.24 -14.55
C HIS A 82 -2.77 -13.16 -15.72
N ASP A 83 -4.05 -13.38 -15.92
CA ASP A 83 -4.61 -14.19 -17.01
C ASP A 83 -4.36 -13.60 -18.41
N GLN A 84 -4.17 -12.27 -18.50
CA GLN A 84 -3.72 -11.60 -19.71
C GLN A 84 -2.19 -11.74 -19.96
N GLY A 85 -1.48 -12.52 -19.14
CA GLY A 85 -0.06 -12.77 -19.26
C GLY A 85 0.83 -11.65 -18.72
N HIS A 86 0.31 -10.77 -17.87
CA HIS A 86 1.14 -9.82 -17.15
C HIS A 86 1.77 -10.49 -15.92
N LYS A 87 3.03 -10.12 -15.63
CA LYS A 87 3.69 -10.53 -14.38
C LYS A 87 3.28 -9.57 -13.27
N ILE A 88 2.87 -10.13 -12.14
CA ILE A 88 2.45 -9.38 -10.95
C ILE A 88 3.54 -9.45 -9.89
N ILE A 89 4.08 -8.30 -9.51
CA ILE A 89 5.07 -8.19 -8.43
C ILE A 89 4.50 -7.31 -7.32
N PHE A 90 4.28 -7.88 -6.14
CA PHE A 90 3.97 -7.05 -4.98
C PHE A 90 5.24 -6.37 -4.47
N ILE A 91 5.19 -5.04 -4.29
CA ILE A 91 6.30 -4.23 -3.80
C ILE A 91 5.80 -3.42 -2.60
N THR A 92 6.16 -3.84 -1.40
CA THR A 92 5.58 -3.34 -0.15
C THR A 92 6.63 -2.89 0.86
N ALA A 93 6.28 -1.89 1.68
CA ALA A 93 7.08 -1.48 2.83
C ALA A 93 6.91 -2.43 4.03
N ARG A 94 5.96 -3.37 4.00
CA ARG A 94 5.81 -4.37 5.06
C ARG A 94 7.14 -5.08 5.32
N GLY A 95 7.47 -5.30 6.59
CA GLY A 95 8.75 -5.88 7.01
C GLY A 95 9.86 -4.87 7.27
N ALA A 96 9.66 -3.58 6.95
CA ALA A 96 10.69 -2.56 7.20
C ALA A 96 10.69 -2.02 8.64
N TYR A 97 9.52 -1.90 9.26
CA TYR A 97 9.37 -1.19 10.54
C TYR A 97 8.76 -2.02 11.65
N SER A 98 8.10 -3.08 11.31
CA SER A 98 7.29 -3.84 12.23
C SER A 98 7.87 -5.20 12.60
N SER A 99 7.09 -5.99 13.23
CA SER A 99 7.37 -7.26 13.84
C SER A 99 8.21 -8.21 12.97
N PRO A 100 9.15 -8.95 13.55
CA PRO A 100 9.65 -10.16 12.93
C PRO A 100 8.45 -11.06 12.61
N HIS A 101 8.28 -11.50 11.39
CA HIS A 101 7.17 -12.33 10.85
C HIS A 101 6.07 -11.59 10.07
N GLU A 102 6.17 -10.29 9.84
CA GLU A 102 5.21 -9.58 9.00
C GLU A 102 5.19 -10.14 7.56
N ASP A 103 6.33 -10.57 7.06
CA ASP A 103 6.45 -11.27 5.78
C ASP A 103 5.69 -12.60 5.77
N VAL A 104 5.78 -13.37 6.86
CA VAL A 104 5.04 -14.63 7.03
C VAL A 104 3.54 -14.38 7.09
N LEU A 105 3.10 -13.39 7.86
CA LEU A 105 1.69 -13.00 7.96
C LEU A 105 1.15 -12.53 6.61
N THR A 106 1.92 -11.72 5.89
CA THR A 106 1.54 -11.25 4.56
C THR A 106 1.37 -12.39 3.56
N LYS A 107 2.31 -13.34 3.51
CA LYS A 107 2.20 -14.53 2.65
C LYS A 107 0.97 -15.36 2.97
N LYS A 108 0.69 -15.56 4.26
CA LYS A 108 -0.52 -16.26 4.71
C LYS A 108 -1.81 -15.51 4.33
N ALA A 109 -1.81 -14.17 4.37
CA ALA A 109 -2.95 -13.37 3.92
C ALA A 109 -3.19 -13.55 2.41
N LEU A 110 -2.13 -13.45 1.62
CA LEU A 110 -2.22 -13.66 0.16
C LEU A 110 -2.68 -15.07 -0.20
N GLU A 111 -2.20 -16.08 0.53
CA GLU A 111 -2.64 -17.47 0.38
C GLU A 111 -4.12 -17.66 0.76
N LYS A 112 -4.54 -17.14 1.92
CA LYS A 112 -5.95 -17.15 2.37
C LYS A 112 -6.87 -16.54 1.31
N ASP A 113 -6.45 -15.46 0.69
CA ASP A 113 -7.24 -14.75 -0.32
C ASP A 113 -7.04 -15.30 -1.74
N HIS A 114 -6.30 -16.40 -1.88
CA HIS A 114 -5.98 -17.06 -3.16
C HIS A 114 -5.48 -16.05 -4.21
N MET A 115 -4.55 -15.17 -3.80
CA MET A 115 -4.03 -14.12 -4.65
C MET A 115 -2.96 -14.65 -5.61
N HIS A 116 -3.12 -14.40 -6.91
CA HIS A 116 -2.11 -14.74 -7.91
C HIS A 116 -1.03 -13.65 -7.99
N TYR A 117 0.23 -14.04 -7.90
CA TYR A 117 1.37 -13.15 -8.10
C TYR A 117 2.64 -13.97 -8.43
N ASP A 118 3.59 -13.36 -9.12
CA ASP A 118 4.85 -14.01 -9.51
C ASP A 118 5.95 -13.79 -8.46
N LYS A 119 5.93 -12.63 -7.80
CA LYS A 119 6.97 -12.25 -6.83
C LYS A 119 6.43 -11.28 -5.79
N ILE A 120 7.05 -11.29 -4.62
CA ILE A 120 6.84 -10.26 -3.59
C ILE A 120 8.18 -9.73 -3.08
N LEU A 121 8.30 -8.42 -2.96
CA LEU A 121 9.45 -7.71 -2.41
C LEU A 121 9.02 -7.01 -1.12
N PHE A 122 9.61 -7.43 -0.01
CA PHE A 122 9.38 -6.87 1.32
C PHE A 122 10.36 -5.74 1.64
N ALA A 123 10.03 -4.96 2.66
CA ALA A 123 10.85 -3.89 3.22
C ALA A 123 11.26 -2.79 2.21
N GLN A 124 10.43 -2.56 1.19
CA GLN A 124 10.69 -1.59 0.15
C GLN A 124 10.16 -0.21 0.56
N THR A 125 10.95 0.54 1.33
CA THR A 125 10.66 1.95 1.70
C THR A 125 11.04 2.93 0.60
N ASP A 126 12.03 2.57 -0.23
CA ASP A 126 12.33 3.21 -1.52
C ASP A 126 12.00 2.22 -2.65
N LYS A 127 10.84 2.42 -3.27
CA LYS A 127 10.37 1.54 -4.34
C LYS A 127 11.03 1.82 -5.69
N VAL A 128 11.68 2.96 -5.87
CA VAL A 128 12.30 3.34 -7.15
C VAL A 128 13.38 2.35 -7.57
N GLN A 129 14.23 1.94 -6.62
CA GLN A 129 15.27 0.97 -6.91
C GLN A 129 14.68 -0.40 -7.27
N ALA A 130 13.73 -0.89 -6.49
CA ALA A 130 13.03 -2.15 -6.75
C ALA A 130 12.36 -2.18 -8.14
N ILE A 131 11.70 -1.07 -8.53
CA ILE A 131 11.07 -0.90 -9.85
C ILE A 131 12.10 -1.03 -10.98
N LYS A 132 13.27 -0.42 -10.82
CA LYS A 132 14.35 -0.49 -11.82
C LYS A 132 14.96 -1.89 -11.93
N ASP A 133 15.26 -2.51 -10.80
CA ASP A 133 15.89 -3.83 -10.73
C ASP A 133 14.98 -4.92 -11.33
N GLU A 134 13.69 -4.86 -11.03
CA GLU A 134 12.68 -5.79 -11.53
C GLU A 134 12.14 -5.40 -12.93
N LYS A 135 12.56 -4.27 -13.48
CA LYS A 135 12.10 -3.73 -14.77
C LYS A 135 10.58 -3.59 -14.84
N VAL A 136 9.99 -3.07 -13.76
CA VAL A 136 8.55 -2.85 -13.67
C VAL A 136 8.11 -1.81 -14.68
N ASP A 137 7.14 -2.15 -15.52
CA ASP A 137 6.60 -1.26 -16.56
C ASP A 137 5.68 -0.18 -15.99
N ILE A 138 4.90 -0.54 -14.96
CA ILE A 138 3.96 0.35 -14.28
C ILE A 138 3.79 -0.07 -12.81
N MET A 139 3.82 0.89 -11.90
CA MET A 139 3.55 0.68 -10.47
C MET A 139 2.16 1.18 -10.10
N ILE A 140 1.46 0.49 -9.20
CA ILE A 140 0.20 0.93 -8.58
C ILE A 140 0.47 1.17 -7.10
N ASP A 141 0.29 2.43 -6.63
CA ASP A 141 0.67 2.84 -5.28
C ASP A 141 -0.26 3.94 -4.77
N ASP A 142 -0.58 3.97 -3.47
CA ASP A 142 -1.42 4.98 -2.84
C ASP A 142 -0.62 6.08 -2.13
N SER A 143 0.65 5.82 -1.82
CA SER A 143 1.52 6.80 -1.17
C SER A 143 1.95 7.89 -2.13
N LEU A 144 1.53 9.12 -1.87
CA LEU A 144 1.89 10.28 -2.70
C LEU A 144 3.41 10.48 -2.81
N ASP A 145 4.16 10.16 -1.77
CA ASP A 145 5.61 10.31 -1.77
C ASP A 145 6.27 9.27 -2.68
N HIS A 146 5.82 8.01 -2.64
CA HIS A 146 6.25 6.99 -3.60
C HIS A 146 5.88 7.38 -5.03
N VAL A 147 4.63 7.79 -5.26
CA VAL A 147 4.14 8.22 -6.57
C VAL A 147 5.00 9.34 -7.16
N LYS A 148 5.33 10.36 -6.36
CA LYS A 148 6.20 11.47 -6.77
C LYS A 148 7.61 10.99 -7.12
N ALA A 149 8.21 10.14 -6.28
CA ALA A 149 9.55 9.60 -6.49
C ALA A 149 9.61 8.75 -7.76
N ILE A 150 8.64 7.85 -7.94
CA ILE A 150 8.53 6.95 -9.11
C ILE A 150 8.34 7.75 -10.40
N ALA A 151 7.42 8.72 -10.40
CA ALA A 151 7.15 9.57 -11.55
C ALA A 151 8.37 10.43 -11.94
N LYS A 152 9.08 10.99 -10.95
CA LYS A 152 10.30 11.76 -11.13
C LYS A 152 11.45 10.90 -11.68
N ALA A 153 11.51 9.62 -11.31
CA ALA A 153 12.47 8.66 -11.85
C ALA A 153 12.16 8.23 -13.30
N GLY A 154 11.06 8.72 -13.89
CA GLY A 154 10.66 8.43 -15.26
C GLY A 154 9.79 7.18 -15.42
N CYS A 155 9.44 6.49 -14.34
CA CYS A 155 8.62 5.30 -14.39
C CYS A 155 7.12 5.66 -14.41
N LYS A 156 6.31 4.82 -15.06
CA LYS A 156 4.85 4.99 -15.04
C LYS A 156 4.28 4.55 -13.71
N VAL A 157 3.31 5.30 -13.19
CA VAL A 157 2.62 4.96 -11.95
C VAL A 157 1.13 5.26 -12.03
N ILE A 158 0.32 4.34 -11.51
CA ILE A 158 -1.09 4.56 -11.23
C ILE A 158 -1.18 4.97 -9.77
N TYR A 159 -1.58 6.21 -9.53
CA TYR A 159 -1.83 6.73 -8.20
C TYR A 159 -3.22 6.29 -7.74
N PHE A 160 -3.28 5.31 -6.84
CA PHE A 160 -4.52 4.85 -6.21
C PHE A 160 -4.89 5.82 -5.08
N ARG A 161 -5.60 6.88 -5.45
CA ARG A 161 -5.86 8.01 -4.55
C ARG A 161 -7.03 7.72 -3.61
N GLU A 162 -6.77 7.65 -2.32
CA GLU A 162 -7.82 7.62 -1.30
C GLU A 162 -8.53 8.98 -1.15
N GLN A 163 -9.77 8.93 -0.62
CA GLN A 163 -10.52 10.13 -0.31
C GLN A 163 -9.75 11.00 0.70
N GLY A 164 -9.59 12.27 0.40
CA GLY A 164 -8.83 13.21 1.22
C GLY A 164 -7.33 13.30 0.88
N SER A 165 -6.79 12.37 0.12
CA SER A 165 -5.41 12.46 -0.35
C SER A 165 -5.24 13.59 -1.37
N PRO A 166 -4.09 14.31 -1.35
CA PRO A 166 -3.84 15.40 -2.28
C PRO A 166 -3.88 14.97 -3.75
N GLU A 167 -4.29 15.87 -4.63
CA GLU A 167 -4.15 15.64 -6.07
C GLU A 167 -2.69 15.79 -6.49
N PHE A 168 -2.29 14.97 -7.47
CA PHE A 168 -0.97 15.09 -8.09
C PHE A 168 -1.08 14.81 -9.59
N LYS A 169 -0.58 15.77 -10.40
CA LYS A 169 -0.59 15.67 -11.87
C LYS A 169 0.84 15.62 -12.39
N HIS A 170 1.16 14.58 -13.14
CA HIS A 170 2.44 14.42 -13.81
C HIS A 170 2.23 13.56 -15.07
N LYS A 171 3.07 13.73 -16.11
CA LYS A 171 2.95 12.99 -17.39
C LYS A 171 3.03 11.45 -17.24
N ASN A 172 3.71 10.98 -16.20
CA ASN A 172 3.88 9.54 -15.93
C ASN A 172 2.85 9.02 -14.91
N VAL A 173 1.86 9.82 -14.49
CA VAL A 173 0.90 9.47 -13.45
C VAL A 173 -0.52 9.43 -14.02
N ASN A 174 -1.17 8.29 -13.84
CA ASN A 174 -2.61 8.15 -13.98
C ASN A 174 -3.21 8.05 -12.57
N THR A 175 -4.18 8.90 -12.25
CA THR A 175 -4.86 8.87 -10.96
C THR A 175 -6.16 8.08 -11.08
N VAL A 176 -6.37 7.15 -10.15
CA VAL A 176 -7.59 6.35 -10.01
C VAL A 176 -8.04 6.34 -8.56
N THR A 177 -9.29 5.96 -8.31
CA THR A 177 -9.88 5.89 -6.96
C THR A 177 -10.40 4.49 -6.60
N ASN A 178 -10.40 3.58 -7.56
CA ASN A 178 -10.90 2.22 -7.38
C ASN A 178 -10.34 1.26 -8.43
N TRP A 179 -10.46 -0.04 -8.16
CA TRP A 179 -9.98 -1.09 -9.04
C TRP A 179 -10.73 -1.21 -10.38
N GLY A 180 -11.97 -0.71 -10.46
CA GLY A 180 -12.73 -0.66 -11.72
C GLY A 180 -12.11 0.30 -12.73
N GLU A 181 -11.52 1.41 -12.27
CA GLU A 181 -10.78 2.34 -13.14
C GLU A 181 -9.46 1.73 -13.63
N ILE A 182 -8.77 0.96 -12.77
CA ILE A 182 -7.59 0.17 -13.18
C ILE A 182 -7.98 -0.85 -14.25
N TYR A 183 -9.05 -1.61 -14.03
CA TYR A 183 -9.57 -2.55 -15.01
C TYR A 183 -9.82 -1.88 -16.35
N ARG A 184 -10.45 -0.70 -16.35
CA ARG A 184 -10.70 0.07 -17.57
C ARG A 184 -9.40 0.44 -18.30
N ILE A 185 -8.38 0.93 -17.58
CA ILE A 185 -7.07 1.29 -18.17
C ILE A 185 -6.47 0.11 -18.95
N PHE A 186 -6.51 -1.09 -18.41
CA PHE A 186 -5.90 -2.26 -19.05
C PHE A 186 -6.80 -2.96 -20.07
N LYS A 187 -8.13 -2.77 -19.99
CA LYS A 187 -9.09 -3.39 -20.91
C LYS A 187 -9.27 -2.61 -22.21
N THR A 188 -9.09 -1.29 -22.18
CA THR A 188 -9.41 -0.42 -23.31
C THR A 188 -8.16 0.13 -24.05
N ASN A 189 -6.97 -0.16 -23.56
CA ASN A 189 -5.70 0.13 -24.20
C ASN A 189 -5.08 -1.17 -24.69
#